data_d9533bc427e323404fe4de925f6ca295
#
_entry.id   d9533bc427e323404fe4de925f6ca295
#
_cell.length_a   1.000
_cell.length_b   1.000
_cell.length_c   1.000
_cell.angle_alpha   90.00
_cell.angle_beta   90.00
_cell.angle_gamma   90.00
#
_symmetry.space_group_name_H-M   'P 1'
#
loop_
_entity.id
_entity.type
_entity.pdbx_description
1 polymer ?
#
loop_
_entity_poly.entity_id
_entity_poly.type
_entity_poly.pdbx_seq_one_letter_code
_entity_poly.pdbx_strand_id
1 'polypeptide(L)'
;MTGKRIAAFALTLVLGASAAQPALAADWQSKNPLIAHALGEADGKIETNSKEAFLTSWQNGFRAVEADFTYTSDGTLVVRHDFEKDGSYYRLEIKPSGSLVMDTKTFTATPAVYEQTPMTAVDLLYLMQEYPDMYLITDTKTTDKAQVQKQFQDLVNIANNIGAPEVLQRIIPQLYNKEMLSWIKEIYPFENWIFTLYLYANPNYDDIANFCAANGIDTVTLHIDRAKKENISKLKAKGLKVYAHTVNRYRIFEDALAAGVDGIYTDRIKPYELSWVGLTNSMQTTEQTVTVKGKEAKLTTLAIFGTPYAPLRQMAQLGKRFSAEYKKDAGTLNLTVGKTLTTMGNEMLMDHSGHLVTKKADFKLLIGGKESGIQCFYVDGEVYAPVEQILALVQ
;
A
#
# COMPACT_ATOMS: atom_id res chain seq x y z
N MET A 1 45.89 -20.67 74.08
CA MET A 1 46.25 -20.41 72.65
C MET A 1 45.15 -20.99 71.75
N THR A 2 44.26 -20.13 71.31
CA THR A 2 43.07 -20.52 70.59
C THR A 2 43.24 -20.13 69.14
N GLY A 3 43.43 -21.15 68.30
CA GLY A 3 43.54 -20.99 66.87
C GLY A 3 42.16 -20.81 66.21
N LYS A 4 41.88 -19.63 65.63
CA LYS A 4 40.69 -19.39 64.79
C LYS A 4 40.89 -19.96 63.40
N ARG A 5 40.08 -20.91 63.03
CA ARG A 5 39.96 -21.41 61.61
C ARG A 5 39.07 -20.47 60.80
N ILE A 6 39.63 -19.87 59.78
CA ILE A 6 38.90 -19.08 58.79
C ILE A 6 38.38 -20.04 57.73
N ALA A 7 37.06 -20.16 57.62
CA ALA A 7 36.38 -20.91 56.55
C ALA A 7 36.25 -19.97 55.33
N ALA A 8 36.90 -20.32 54.22
CA ALA A 8 36.71 -19.66 52.94
C ALA A 8 35.43 -20.19 52.26
N PHE A 9 34.45 -19.32 52.11
CA PHE A 9 33.27 -19.59 51.28
C PHE A 9 33.64 -19.35 49.81
N ALA A 10 33.69 -20.41 49.01
CA ALA A 10 33.77 -20.32 47.58
C ALA A 10 32.37 -20.01 47.03
N LEU A 11 32.18 -18.81 46.48
CA LEU A 11 30.95 -18.40 45.79
C LEU A 11 31.02 -18.91 44.35
N THR A 12 30.34 -20.02 44.06
CA THR A 12 30.21 -20.53 42.72
C THR A 12 29.16 -19.71 41.96
N LEU A 13 29.61 -18.83 41.06
CA LEU A 13 28.76 -18.08 40.18
C LEU A 13 28.24 -19.04 39.09
N VAL A 14 27.00 -19.52 39.20
CA VAL A 14 26.31 -20.23 38.13
C VAL A 14 25.83 -19.18 37.14
N LEU A 15 26.58 -18.97 36.05
CA LEU A 15 26.11 -18.27 34.88
C LEU A 15 25.02 -19.15 34.23
N GLY A 16 23.78 -18.88 34.58
CA GLY A 16 22.62 -19.40 33.88
C GLY A 16 22.60 -18.77 32.48
N ALA A 17 23.02 -19.55 31.47
CA ALA A 17 22.69 -19.23 30.08
C ALA A 17 21.16 -19.38 29.97
N SER A 18 20.44 -18.25 30.08
CA SER A 18 19.06 -18.19 29.63
C SER A 18 19.13 -18.39 28.11
N ALA A 19 18.77 -19.60 27.64
CA ALA A 19 18.42 -19.79 26.27
C ALA A 19 17.28 -18.80 25.97
N ALA A 20 17.58 -17.78 25.19
CA ALA A 20 16.56 -16.93 24.63
C ALA A 20 15.64 -17.85 23.86
N GLN A 21 14.40 -17.99 24.35
CA GLN A 21 13.36 -18.62 23.54
C GLN A 21 13.30 -17.80 22.25
N PRO A 22 13.25 -18.46 21.06
CA PRO A 22 13.00 -17.73 19.83
C PRO A 22 11.70 -16.95 20.08
N ALA A 23 11.80 -15.63 20.02
CA ALA A 23 10.59 -14.81 19.94
C ALA A 23 9.81 -15.38 18.77
N LEU A 24 8.57 -15.83 19.02
CA LEU A 24 7.65 -16.19 17.97
C LEU A 24 7.70 -15.03 16.98
N ALA A 25 8.11 -15.31 15.74
CA ALA A 25 8.17 -14.32 14.67
C ALA A 25 6.87 -13.52 14.76
N ALA A 26 7.00 -12.22 15.03
CA ALA A 26 5.83 -11.40 15.27
C ALA A 26 4.93 -11.57 14.06
N ASP A 27 3.67 -11.95 14.26
CA ASP A 27 2.67 -12.11 13.19
C ASP A 27 2.43 -10.73 12.55
N TRP A 28 3.43 -10.29 11.78
CA TRP A 28 3.43 -8.97 11.12
C TRP A 28 2.26 -8.87 10.13
N GLN A 29 1.87 -10.00 9.54
CA GLN A 29 0.82 -10.08 8.53
C GLN A 29 -0.55 -9.74 9.11
N SER A 30 -0.87 -10.22 10.31
CA SER A 30 -2.18 -9.97 10.93
C SER A 30 -2.42 -8.49 11.23
N LYS A 31 -1.32 -7.75 11.43
CA LYS A 31 -1.36 -6.31 11.68
C LYS A 31 -1.25 -5.46 10.41
N ASN A 32 -0.81 -6.07 9.31
CA ASN A 32 -0.52 -5.36 8.06
C ASN A 32 -1.23 -6.03 6.86
N PRO A 33 -2.56 -5.95 6.77
CA PRO A 33 -3.29 -6.44 5.59
C PRO A 33 -3.00 -5.62 4.33
N LEU A 34 -2.36 -4.46 4.47
CA LEU A 34 -1.94 -3.61 3.37
C LEU A 34 -0.42 -3.40 3.42
N ILE A 35 0.22 -3.60 2.27
CA ILE A 35 1.62 -3.26 2.00
C ILE A 35 1.60 -2.09 1.02
N ALA A 36 2.25 -0.98 1.35
CA ALA A 36 2.39 0.14 0.44
C ALA A 36 3.41 -0.22 -0.66
N HIS A 37 2.94 -0.41 -1.90
CA HIS A 37 3.75 -0.76 -3.07
C HIS A 37 4.63 0.42 -3.48
N ALA A 38 5.89 0.16 -3.83
CA ALA A 38 6.89 1.19 -4.17
C ALA A 38 6.91 2.38 -3.19
N LEU A 39 6.83 2.08 -1.88
CA LEU A 39 6.68 2.99 -0.75
C LEU A 39 5.32 3.72 -0.68
N GLY A 40 4.39 3.49 -1.62
CA GLY A 40 3.04 4.03 -1.62
C GLY A 40 2.86 5.30 -2.46
N GLU A 41 1.81 6.07 -2.11
CA GLU A 41 1.42 7.28 -2.82
C GLU A 41 1.79 8.53 -2.01
N ALA A 42 2.34 9.54 -2.69
CA ALA A 42 2.46 10.89 -2.17
C ALA A 42 1.93 11.90 -3.19
N ASP A 43 1.12 12.86 -2.76
CA ASP A 43 0.51 13.91 -3.61
C ASP A 43 -0.20 13.38 -4.87
N GLY A 44 -0.88 12.23 -4.73
CA GLY A 44 -1.57 11.55 -5.84
C GLY A 44 -0.64 10.80 -6.80
N LYS A 45 0.66 10.72 -6.52
CA LYS A 45 1.69 10.07 -7.35
C LYS A 45 2.10 8.74 -6.74
N ILE A 46 2.20 7.74 -7.58
CA ILE A 46 2.49 6.35 -7.22
C ILE A 46 3.81 5.88 -7.86
N GLU A 47 4.35 4.76 -7.39
CA GLU A 47 5.55 4.11 -7.93
C GLU A 47 6.81 4.99 -7.91
N THR A 48 6.89 5.95 -7.00
CA THR A 48 8.00 6.91 -6.96
C THR A 48 9.21 6.42 -6.19
N ASN A 49 9.04 5.46 -5.27
CA ASN A 49 10.11 5.01 -4.37
C ASN A 49 10.80 6.17 -3.64
N SER A 50 10.05 7.22 -3.31
CA SER A 50 10.55 8.47 -2.77
C SER A 50 10.45 8.55 -1.25
N LYS A 51 11.17 9.51 -0.68
CA LYS A 51 11.07 9.86 0.75
C LYS A 51 9.66 10.28 1.12
N GLU A 52 9.01 11.09 0.29
CA GLU A 52 7.65 11.58 0.50
C GLU A 52 6.65 10.43 0.49
N ALA A 53 6.82 9.42 -0.39
CA ALA A 53 5.97 8.24 -0.42
C ALA A 53 6.07 7.44 0.88
N PHE A 54 7.28 7.21 1.40
CA PHE A 54 7.48 6.55 2.70
C PHE A 54 6.81 7.30 3.84
N LEU A 55 7.07 8.60 3.97
CA LEU A 55 6.52 9.43 5.04
C LEU A 55 5.00 9.53 4.99
N THR A 56 4.44 9.70 3.79
CA THR A 56 3.00 9.74 3.57
C THR A 56 2.36 8.39 3.91
N SER A 57 3.01 7.28 3.57
CA SER A 57 2.52 5.94 3.91
C SER A 57 2.47 5.73 5.41
N TRP A 58 3.54 6.09 6.14
CA TRP A 58 3.53 6.03 7.60
C TRP A 58 2.41 6.90 8.21
N GLN A 59 2.25 8.14 7.75
CA GLN A 59 1.18 9.06 8.19
C GLN A 59 -0.21 8.51 7.92
N ASN A 60 -0.40 7.82 6.80
CA ASN A 60 -1.65 7.16 6.43
C ASN A 60 -1.92 5.85 7.19
N GLY A 61 -1.03 5.45 8.08
CA GLY A 61 -1.20 4.28 8.94
C GLY A 61 -0.63 2.98 8.39
N PHE A 62 0.07 2.97 7.25
CA PHE A 62 0.83 1.81 6.84
C PHE A 62 1.94 1.48 7.83
N ARG A 63 2.18 0.20 8.04
CA ARG A 63 3.31 -0.31 8.85
C ARG A 63 4.11 -1.38 8.09
N ALA A 64 3.79 -1.58 6.82
CA ALA A 64 4.56 -2.39 5.90
C ALA A 64 4.62 -1.66 4.55
N VAL A 65 5.83 -1.49 4.05
CA VAL A 65 6.11 -0.89 2.74
C VAL A 65 6.98 -1.84 1.92
N GLU A 66 6.78 -1.84 0.63
CA GLU A 66 7.66 -2.52 -0.31
C GLU A 66 8.49 -1.48 -1.05
N ALA A 67 9.76 -1.79 -1.30
CA ALA A 67 10.69 -0.93 -2.00
C ALA A 67 11.48 -1.70 -3.07
N ASP A 68 11.60 -1.08 -4.22
CA ASP A 68 12.41 -1.55 -5.34
C ASP A 68 13.87 -1.16 -5.15
N PHE A 69 14.81 -2.08 -5.42
CA PHE A 69 16.24 -1.82 -5.28
C PHE A 69 16.99 -2.04 -6.60
N THR A 70 17.85 -1.10 -6.94
CA THR A 70 18.77 -1.20 -8.07
C THR A 70 20.09 -0.49 -7.75
N TYR A 71 21.04 -0.54 -8.68
CA TYR A 71 22.37 0.09 -8.52
C TYR A 71 22.57 1.25 -9.47
N THR A 72 23.18 2.31 -8.96
CA THR A 72 23.78 3.36 -9.79
C THR A 72 24.99 2.85 -10.57
N SER A 73 25.46 3.59 -11.57
CA SER A 73 26.61 3.21 -12.39
C SER A 73 27.93 3.15 -11.62
N ASP A 74 28.02 3.85 -10.49
CA ASP A 74 29.17 3.81 -9.57
C ASP A 74 28.97 2.86 -8.38
N GLY A 75 27.90 2.04 -8.42
CA GLY A 75 27.69 0.89 -7.53
C GLY A 75 27.03 1.19 -6.20
N THR A 76 26.34 2.33 -6.04
CA THR A 76 25.53 2.61 -4.86
C THR A 76 24.16 1.96 -4.98
N LEU A 77 23.71 1.27 -3.93
CA LEU A 77 22.36 0.72 -3.85
C LEU A 77 21.35 1.86 -3.61
N VAL A 78 20.37 1.96 -4.50
CA VAL A 78 19.34 3.01 -4.46
C VAL A 78 17.95 2.42 -4.50
N VAL A 79 16.97 3.21 -4.05
CA VAL A 79 15.55 2.84 -4.02
C VAL A 79 14.90 3.34 -5.31
N ARG A 80 14.73 2.44 -6.26
CA ARG A 80 14.19 2.73 -7.57
C ARG A 80 13.83 1.45 -8.32
N HIS A 81 12.76 1.48 -9.12
CA HIS A 81 12.30 0.32 -9.87
C HIS A 81 13.35 -0.14 -10.91
N ASP A 82 13.82 0.76 -11.75
CA ASP A 82 14.81 0.48 -12.81
C ASP A 82 15.37 1.77 -13.40
N PHE A 83 16.39 1.61 -14.27
CA PHE A 83 16.95 2.67 -15.12
C PHE A 83 16.66 2.42 -16.60
N GLU A 84 15.71 1.56 -16.93
CA GLU A 84 15.31 1.32 -18.32
C GLU A 84 14.65 2.57 -18.90
N LYS A 85 14.72 2.69 -20.24
CA LYS A 85 14.27 3.89 -20.95
C LYS A 85 12.85 4.30 -20.55
N ASP A 86 11.92 3.39 -20.59
CA ASP A 86 10.51 3.69 -20.32
C ASP A 86 10.26 3.94 -18.83
N GLY A 87 10.88 3.15 -17.95
CA GLY A 87 10.82 3.34 -16.52
C GLY A 87 11.48 4.63 -16.05
N SER A 88 12.66 4.96 -16.59
CA SER A 88 13.37 6.20 -16.24
C SER A 88 12.59 7.45 -16.62
N TYR A 89 12.05 7.50 -17.82
CA TYR A 89 11.29 8.67 -18.27
C TYR A 89 9.95 8.83 -17.55
N TYR A 90 9.37 7.74 -17.16
CA TYR A 90 8.10 7.77 -16.45
C TYR A 90 8.28 8.20 -14.97
N ARG A 91 9.41 7.82 -14.36
CA ARG A 91 9.68 8.05 -12.92
C ARG A 91 10.63 9.21 -12.62
N LEU A 92 11.15 9.90 -13.65
CA LEU A 92 11.98 11.07 -13.52
C LEU A 92 11.39 12.23 -14.32
N GLU A 93 11.41 13.44 -13.76
CA GLU A 93 10.96 14.65 -14.47
C GLU A 93 11.94 15.07 -15.56
N ILE A 94 13.21 14.70 -15.41
CA ILE A 94 14.29 15.07 -16.31
C ILE A 94 14.72 13.85 -17.11
N LYS A 95 14.66 13.99 -18.43
CA LYS A 95 15.19 13.00 -19.35
C LYS A 95 16.73 12.99 -19.25
N PRO A 96 17.36 11.88 -18.83
CA PRO A 96 18.82 11.82 -18.77
C PRO A 96 19.42 11.95 -20.17
N SER A 97 20.52 12.72 -20.27
CA SER A 97 21.37 12.77 -21.46
C SER A 97 22.46 11.72 -21.33
N GLY A 98 22.58 10.81 -22.29
CA GLY A 98 23.59 9.76 -22.26
C GLY A 98 23.10 8.42 -21.67
N SER A 99 23.89 7.83 -20.77
CA SER A 99 23.49 6.58 -20.09
C SER A 99 22.24 6.79 -19.26
N LEU A 100 21.31 5.81 -19.31
CA LEU A 100 20.13 5.83 -18.47
C LEU A 100 20.47 5.53 -17.02
N VAL A 101 21.50 4.72 -16.77
CA VAL A 101 22.00 4.43 -15.43
C VAL A 101 22.83 5.60 -14.94
N MET A 102 22.33 6.31 -13.95
CA MET A 102 22.98 7.47 -13.35
C MET A 102 24.05 7.05 -12.35
N ASP A 103 25.06 7.92 -12.15
CA ASP A 103 25.89 7.83 -10.94
C ASP A 103 25.13 8.33 -9.71
N THR A 104 25.64 8.03 -8.53
CA THR A 104 25.00 8.41 -7.27
C THR A 104 24.75 9.90 -7.14
N LYS A 105 25.73 10.71 -7.52
CA LYS A 105 25.62 12.17 -7.43
C LYS A 105 24.50 12.70 -8.33
N THR A 106 24.44 12.22 -9.56
CA THR A 106 23.38 12.60 -10.51
C THR A 106 22.02 12.10 -10.03
N PHE A 107 21.94 10.85 -9.57
CA PHE A 107 20.69 10.25 -9.07
C PHE A 107 20.11 11.06 -7.90
N THR A 108 20.91 11.36 -6.89
CA THR A 108 20.45 12.09 -5.69
C THR A 108 20.15 13.56 -5.96
N ALA A 109 20.73 14.15 -7.00
CA ALA A 109 20.46 15.51 -7.42
C ALA A 109 19.29 15.63 -8.42
N THR A 110 18.78 14.50 -8.95
CA THR A 110 17.70 14.49 -9.93
C THR A 110 16.40 14.13 -9.21
N PRO A 111 15.44 15.08 -9.10
CA PRO A 111 14.16 14.77 -8.47
C PRO A 111 13.49 13.56 -9.14
N ALA A 112 12.85 12.73 -8.34
CA ALA A 112 11.90 11.76 -8.86
C ALA A 112 10.68 12.50 -9.43
N VAL A 113 9.84 11.78 -10.18
CA VAL A 113 8.62 12.35 -10.75
C VAL A 113 7.90 13.23 -9.73
N TYR A 114 7.53 14.45 -10.17
CA TYR A 114 6.82 15.44 -9.34
C TYR A 114 7.65 16.05 -8.20
N GLU A 115 8.94 16.28 -8.44
CA GLU A 115 9.86 16.93 -7.51
C GLU A 115 10.07 16.16 -6.18
N GLN A 116 9.72 14.86 -6.15
CA GLN A 116 9.92 14.03 -4.97
C GLN A 116 11.39 13.64 -4.80
N THR A 117 11.79 13.42 -3.55
CA THR A 117 13.17 13.16 -3.17
C THR A 117 13.55 11.70 -3.42
N PRO A 118 14.51 11.41 -4.34
CA PRO A 118 15.04 10.07 -4.53
C PRO A 118 15.87 9.65 -3.30
N MET A 119 15.95 8.35 -3.04
CA MET A 119 16.66 7.82 -1.87
C MET A 119 17.70 6.79 -2.26
N THR A 120 18.83 6.83 -1.58
CA THR A 120 19.74 5.68 -1.48
C THR A 120 19.18 4.67 -0.47
N ALA A 121 19.71 3.44 -0.47
CA ALA A 121 19.40 2.49 0.58
C ALA A 121 19.81 2.98 1.98
N VAL A 122 20.86 3.84 2.07
CA VAL A 122 21.26 4.48 3.33
C VAL A 122 20.15 5.39 3.85
N ASP A 123 19.57 6.24 2.97
CA ASP A 123 18.49 7.15 3.35
C ASP A 123 17.26 6.37 3.83
N LEU A 124 16.90 5.28 3.14
CA LEU A 124 15.76 4.45 3.52
C LEU A 124 16.00 3.75 4.87
N LEU A 125 17.20 3.21 5.13
CA LEU A 125 17.45 2.56 6.42
C LEU A 125 17.53 3.56 7.58
N TYR A 126 17.94 4.80 7.37
CA TYR A 126 17.76 5.88 8.37
C TYR A 126 16.28 6.15 8.65
N LEU A 127 15.41 6.17 7.65
CA LEU A 127 13.97 6.28 7.90
C LEU A 127 13.45 5.06 8.66
N MET A 128 13.89 3.85 8.32
CA MET A 128 13.52 2.64 9.07
C MET A 128 14.01 2.67 10.52
N GLN A 129 15.10 3.34 10.83
CA GLN A 129 15.56 3.57 12.19
C GLN A 129 14.70 4.61 12.93
N GLU A 130 14.33 5.70 12.23
CA GLU A 130 13.49 6.77 12.78
C GLU A 130 12.04 6.29 13.01
N TYR A 131 11.54 5.37 12.15
CA TYR A 131 10.19 4.81 12.23
C TYR A 131 10.23 3.30 12.59
N PRO A 132 10.44 2.95 13.87
CA PRO A 132 10.74 1.57 14.30
C PRO A 132 9.55 0.61 14.23
N ASP A 133 8.36 1.09 13.91
CA ASP A 133 7.14 0.31 13.70
C ASP A 133 6.91 -0.10 12.23
N MET A 134 7.82 0.31 11.31
CA MET A 134 7.74 -0.03 9.89
C MET A 134 8.46 -1.34 9.56
N TYR A 135 7.85 -2.15 8.69
CA TYR A 135 8.46 -3.29 8.01
C TYR A 135 8.79 -2.94 6.57
N LEU A 136 9.91 -3.42 6.07
CA LEU A 136 10.39 -3.21 4.71
C LEU A 136 10.43 -4.51 3.94
N ILE A 137 9.60 -4.67 2.94
CA ILE A 137 9.65 -5.75 1.96
C ILE A 137 10.59 -5.33 0.83
N THR A 138 11.53 -6.20 0.45
CA THR A 138 12.51 -5.87 -0.59
C THR A 138 12.09 -6.46 -1.95
N ASP A 139 12.11 -5.64 -2.98
CA ASP A 139 12.06 -6.09 -4.37
C ASP A 139 13.43 -5.93 -5.04
N THR A 140 14.13 -7.06 -5.27
CA THR A 140 15.53 -7.07 -5.73
C THR A 140 15.68 -6.88 -7.23
N LYS A 141 14.61 -6.96 -8.01
CA LYS A 141 14.60 -6.83 -9.48
C LYS A 141 15.56 -7.77 -10.22
N THR A 142 16.16 -8.74 -9.54
CA THR A 142 17.13 -9.68 -10.13
C THR A 142 17.00 -11.06 -9.53
N THR A 143 17.37 -12.07 -10.31
CA THR A 143 17.54 -13.47 -9.87
C THR A 143 18.98 -13.97 -10.09
N ASP A 144 19.90 -13.06 -10.40
CA ASP A 144 21.32 -13.39 -10.46
C ASP A 144 21.87 -13.51 -9.05
N LYS A 145 22.51 -14.67 -8.74
CA LYS A 145 23.00 -14.98 -7.40
C LYS A 145 23.94 -13.90 -6.87
N ALA A 146 24.89 -13.45 -7.67
CA ALA A 146 25.91 -12.51 -7.22
C ALA A 146 25.30 -11.14 -6.92
N GLN A 147 24.37 -10.69 -7.76
CA GLN A 147 23.65 -9.45 -7.54
C GLN A 147 22.73 -9.51 -6.32
N VAL A 148 21.98 -10.59 -6.15
CA VAL A 148 21.13 -10.81 -4.96
C VAL A 148 21.97 -10.78 -3.69
N GLN A 149 23.06 -11.57 -3.65
CA GLN A 149 23.93 -11.59 -2.48
C GLN A 149 24.56 -10.23 -2.21
N LYS A 150 24.98 -9.51 -3.24
CA LYS A 150 25.52 -8.16 -3.10
C LYS A 150 24.49 -7.18 -2.50
N GLN A 151 23.24 -7.19 -2.98
CA GLN A 151 22.19 -6.30 -2.46
C GLN A 151 21.93 -6.54 -0.97
N PHE A 152 21.78 -7.80 -0.55
CA PHE A 152 21.55 -8.11 0.85
C PHE A 152 22.79 -7.86 1.72
N GLN A 153 24.01 -8.09 1.19
CA GLN A 153 25.24 -7.74 1.90
C GLN A 153 25.34 -6.21 2.10
N ASP A 154 24.99 -5.43 1.07
CA ASP A 154 24.97 -3.97 1.17
C ASP A 154 23.95 -3.49 2.21
N LEU A 155 22.72 -4.04 2.23
CA LEU A 155 21.73 -3.72 3.26
C LEU A 155 22.23 -4.03 4.68
N VAL A 156 22.85 -5.19 4.88
CA VAL A 156 23.45 -5.58 6.18
C VAL A 156 24.59 -4.63 6.56
N ASN A 157 25.46 -4.32 5.63
CA ASN A 157 26.59 -3.41 5.87
C ASN A 157 26.09 -2.00 6.19
N ILE A 158 25.08 -1.49 5.48
CA ILE A 158 24.47 -0.18 5.72
C ILE A 158 23.88 -0.13 7.13
N ALA A 159 23.04 -1.12 7.50
CA ALA A 159 22.44 -1.17 8.83
C ALA A 159 23.48 -1.13 9.97
N ASN A 160 24.57 -1.89 9.82
CA ASN A 160 25.68 -1.89 10.77
C ASN A 160 26.43 -0.54 10.79
N ASN A 161 26.70 0.04 9.62
CA ASN A 161 27.46 1.29 9.50
C ASN A 161 26.72 2.50 10.05
N ILE A 162 25.38 2.53 9.92
CA ILE A 162 24.56 3.59 10.54
C ILE A 162 24.28 3.35 12.04
N GLY A 163 24.79 2.24 12.60
CA GLY A 163 24.59 1.90 14.01
C GLY A 163 23.18 1.42 14.35
N ALA A 164 22.46 0.87 13.39
CA ALA A 164 21.08 0.41 13.54
C ALA A 164 20.86 -1.04 13.06
N PRO A 165 21.62 -2.03 13.56
CA PRO A 165 21.48 -3.43 13.13
C PRO A 165 20.08 -4.02 13.41
N GLU A 166 19.33 -3.46 14.37
CA GLU A 166 17.97 -3.86 14.70
C GLU A 166 16.98 -3.61 13.54
N VAL A 167 17.30 -2.74 12.58
CA VAL A 167 16.48 -2.52 11.39
C VAL A 167 16.37 -3.81 10.57
N LEU A 168 17.42 -4.66 10.58
CA LEU A 168 17.42 -5.92 9.84
C LEU A 168 16.32 -6.90 10.28
N GLN A 169 15.86 -6.83 11.54
CA GLN A 169 14.77 -7.67 12.05
C GLN A 169 13.42 -7.33 11.40
N ARG A 170 13.31 -6.16 10.76
CA ARG A 170 12.10 -5.66 10.11
C ARG A 170 12.22 -5.61 8.58
N ILE A 171 13.33 -6.11 8.04
CA ILE A 171 13.48 -6.34 6.61
C ILE A 171 12.94 -7.73 6.28
N ILE A 172 12.09 -7.81 5.27
CA ILE A 172 11.43 -9.03 4.80
C ILE A 172 11.88 -9.28 3.35
N PRO A 173 12.83 -10.19 3.12
CA PRO A 173 13.22 -10.52 1.76
C PRO A 173 12.09 -11.14 0.96
N GLN A 174 11.88 -10.65 -0.26
CA GLN A 174 10.96 -11.22 -1.23
C GLN A 174 11.73 -12.11 -2.21
N LEU A 175 11.37 -13.40 -2.26
CA LEU A 175 12.05 -14.42 -3.03
C LEU A 175 11.34 -14.66 -4.36
N TYR A 176 12.06 -14.56 -5.47
CA TYR A 176 11.55 -14.86 -6.82
C TYR A 176 11.67 -16.32 -7.22
N ASN A 177 12.57 -17.07 -6.57
CA ASN A 177 12.76 -18.50 -6.77
C ASN A 177 13.24 -19.16 -5.48
N LYS A 178 13.26 -20.50 -5.48
CA LYS A 178 13.59 -21.29 -4.29
C LYS A 178 15.07 -21.15 -3.87
N GLU A 179 15.93 -20.95 -4.82
CA GLU A 179 17.39 -20.88 -4.63
C GLU A 179 17.78 -19.61 -3.87
N MET A 180 17.07 -18.50 -4.08
CA MET A 180 17.33 -17.22 -3.40
C MET A 180 17.31 -17.36 -1.87
N LEU A 181 16.51 -18.26 -1.33
CA LEU A 181 16.45 -18.48 0.11
C LEU A 181 17.82 -18.83 0.70
N SER A 182 18.49 -19.80 0.08
CA SER A 182 19.84 -20.22 0.53
C SER A 182 20.86 -19.09 0.35
N TRP A 183 20.81 -18.39 -0.78
CA TRP A 183 21.75 -17.31 -1.09
C TRP A 183 21.66 -16.16 -0.11
N ILE A 184 20.44 -15.79 0.32
CA ILE A 184 20.24 -14.69 1.25
C ILE A 184 20.52 -15.14 2.69
N LYS A 185 20.16 -16.39 3.06
CA LYS A 185 20.51 -16.95 4.39
C LYS A 185 22.01 -17.05 4.63
N GLU A 186 22.83 -17.21 3.58
CA GLU A 186 24.29 -17.15 3.67
C GLU A 186 24.80 -15.77 4.10
N ILE A 187 24.02 -14.70 3.85
CA ILE A 187 24.38 -13.31 4.19
C ILE A 187 23.85 -12.93 5.58
N TYR A 188 22.53 -13.14 5.83
CA TYR A 188 21.90 -12.80 7.08
C TYR A 188 20.66 -13.68 7.32
N PRO A 189 20.42 -14.18 8.55
CA PRO A 189 19.27 -15.01 8.89
C PRO A 189 18.02 -14.14 9.19
N PHE A 190 17.44 -13.54 8.16
CA PHE A 190 16.21 -12.77 8.32
C PHE A 190 15.10 -13.62 8.94
N GLU A 191 14.26 -12.98 9.77
CA GLU A 191 13.21 -13.69 10.52
C GLU A 191 11.97 -13.98 9.66
N ASN A 192 11.61 -13.06 8.76
CA ASN A 192 10.41 -13.12 7.94
C ASN A 192 10.77 -13.21 6.46
N TRP A 193 9.93 -13.90 5.68
CA TRP A 193 10.17 -14.14 4.27
C TRP A 193 8.87 -14.09 3.49
N ILE A 194 8.94 -13.56 2.26
CA ILE A 194 7.85 -13.61 1.29
C ILE A 194 8.34 -14.38 0.05
N PHE A 195 7.50 -15.31 -0.44
CA PHE A 195 7.75 -15.97 -1.71
C PHE A 195 6.82 -15.39 -2.77
N THR A 196 7.38 -14.75 -3.80
CA THR A 196 6.58 -14.15 -4.86
C THR A 196 6.43 -15.07 -6.08
N LEU A 197 5.22 -15.11 -6.64
CA LEU A 197 4.91 -15.84 -7.86
C LEU A 197 5.03 -14.98 -9.12
N TYR A 198 5.67 -13.82 -9.02
CA TYR A 198 5.75 -12.84 -10.12
C TYR A 198 6.34 -13.46 -11.39
N LEU A 199 7.46 -14.18 -11.27
CA LEU A 199 8.16 -14.76 -12.42
C LEU A 199 7.61 -16.12 -12.88
N TYR A 200 6.64 -16.69 -12.19
CA TYR A 200 6.08 -17.99 -12.55
C TYR A 200 4.96 -17.83 -13.57
N ALA A 201 5.16 -18.30 -14.81
CA ALA A 201 4.09 -18.31 -15.81
C ALA A 201 2.94 -19.25 -15.40
N ASN A 202 3.28 -20.46 -14.95
CA ASN A 202 2.34 -21.49 -14.52
C ASN A 202 2.81 -22.09 -13.18
N PRO A 203 2.51 -21.47 -12.04
CA PRO A 203 2.97 -21.94 -10.75
C PRO A 203 2.31 -23.27 -10.35
N ASN A 204 3.11 -24.21 -9.86
CA ASN A 204 2.61 -25.37 -9.13
C ASN A 204 2.38 -24.97 -7.67
N TYR A 205 1.15 -24.62 -7.33
CA TYR A 205 0.79 -24.10 -6.00
C TYR A 205 1.06 -25.09 -4.88
N ASP A 206 0.88 -26.41 -5.11
CA ASP A 206 1.14 -27.44 -4.11
C ASP A 206 2.63 -27.60 -3.82
N ASP A 207 3.48 -27.58 -4.87
CA ASP A 207 4.92 -27.61 -4.74
C ASP A 207 5.49 -26.37 -4.04
N ILE A 208 4.95 -25.18 -4.36
CA ILE A 208 5.30 -23.91 -3.71
C ILE A 208 4.88 -23.94 -2.25
N ALA A 209 3.66 -24.35 -1.95
CA ALA A 209 3.16 -24.42 -0.59
C ALA A 209 3.99 -25.38 0.28
N ASN A 210 4.36 -26.56 -0.26
CA ASN A 210 5.23 -27.50 0.41
C ASN A 210 6.62 -26.92 0.67
N PHE A 211 7.21 -26.24 -0.33
CA PHE A 211 8.51 -25.60 -0.18
C PHE A 211 8.46 -24.51 0.91
N CYS A 212 7.48 -23.62 0.86
CA CYS A 212 7.35 -22.54 1.83
C CYS A 212 7.20 -23.09 3.25
N ALA A 213 6.25 -24.02 3.46
CA ALA A 213 6.03 -24.63 4.78
C ALA A 213 7.28 -25.36 5.33
N ALA A 214 8.02 -26.07 4.47
CA ALA A 214 9.23 -26.79 4.88
C ALA A 214 10.40 -25.85 5.24
N ASN A 215 10.39 -24.60 4.79
CA ASN A 215 11.49 -23.66 4.95
C ASN A 215 11.18 -22.48 5.88
N GLY A 216 10.01 -22.48 6.55
CA GLY A 216 9.61 -21.41 7.46
C GLY A 216 9.22 -20.12 6.75
N ILE A 217 8.79 -20.20 5.49
CA ILE A 217 8.23 -19.09 4.73
C ILE A 217 6.71 -19.15 4.95
N ASP A 218 6.16 -18.16 5.57
CA ASP A 218 4.74 -18.13 5.95
C ASP A 218 3.87 -17.29 5.00
N THR A 219 4.48 -16.55 4.08
CA THR A 219 3.78 -15.61 3.21
C THR A 219 4.13 -15.84 1.73
N VAL A 220 3.07 -15.87 0.91
CA VAL A 220 3.17 -15.94 -0.55
C VAL A 220 2.47 -14.74 -1.17
N THR A 221 3.08 -14.13 -2.19
CA THR A 221 2.43 -13.07 -2.97
C THR A 221 2.24 -13.47 -4.43
N LEU A 222 1.13 -13.05 -5.01
CA LEU A 222 0.75 -13.39 -6.39
C LEU A 222 0.05 -12.22 -7.08
N HIS A 223 0.11 -12.18 -8.41
CA HIS A 223 -0.65 -11.22 -9.19
C HIS A 223 -2.15 -11.40 -8.97
N ILE A 224 -2.90 -10.31 -8.91
CA ILE A 224 -4.35 -10.32 -8.61
C ILE A 224 -5.16 -11.23 -9.55
N ASP A 225 -4.80 -11.35 -10.82
CA ASP A 225 -5.50 -12.23 -11.77
C ASP A 225 -5.40 -13.72 -11.39
N ARG A 226 -4.45 -14.08 -10.53
CA ARG A 226 -4.24 -15.43 -10.01
C ARG A 226 -4.89 -15.66 -8.65
N ALA A 227 -5.48 -14.63 -8.06
CA ALA A 227 -6.16 -14.69 -6.77
C ALA A 227 -7.51 -15.41 -6.86
N LYS A 228 -7.47 -16.65 -7.35
CA LYS A 228 -8.63 -17.53 -7.48
C LYS A 228 -8.71 -18.43 -6.26
N LYS A 229 -9.92 -18.68 -5.75
CA LYS A 229 -10.18 -19.50 -4.55
C LYS A 229 -9.47 -20.84 -4.59
N GLU A 230 -9.44 -21.50 -5.76
CA GLU A 230 -8.77 -22.79 -5.94
C GLU A 230 -7.25 -22.74 -5.68
N ASN A 231 -6.59 -21.68 -6.17
CA ASN A 231 -5.15 -21.46 -6.00
C ASN A 231 -4.82 -21.10 -4.55
N ILE A 232 -5.60 -20.19 -4.00
CA ILE A 232 -5.42 -19.71 -2.62
C ILE A 232 -5.63 -20.83 -1.62
N SER A 233 -6.64 -21.68 -1.83
CA SER A 233 -6.92 -22.81 -0.95
C SER A 233 -5.74 -23.78 -0.84
N LYS A 234 -4.99 -24.02 -1.91
CA LYS A 234 -3.79 -24.86 -1.91
C LYS A 234 -2.68 -24.27 -1.02
N LEU A 235 -2.45 -22.97 -1.14
CA LEU A 235 -1.45 -22.26 -0.32
C LEU A 235 -1.88 -22.27 1.16
N LYS A 236 -3.14 -21.93 1.43
CA LYS A 236 -3.68 -21.86 2.79
C LYS A 236 -3.80 -23.24 3.47
N ALA A 237 -3.91 -24.33 2.72
CA ALA A 237 -3.88 -25.69 3.25
C ALA A 237 -2.56 -26.03 3.98
N LYS A 238 -1.49 -25.27 3.74
CA LYS A 238 -0.19 -25.35 4.44
C LYS A 238 0.01 -24.24 5.47
N GLY A 239 -1.02 -23.48 5.82
CA GLY A 239 -0.97 -22.41 6.81
C GLY A 239 -0.40 -21.09 6.28
N LEU A 240 -0.17 -20.97 4.96
CA LEU A 240 0.43 -19.77 4.37
C LEU A 240 -0.56 -18.61 4.35
N LYS A 241 -0.05 -17.41 4.57
CA LYS A 241 -0.73 -16.15 4.28
C LYS A 241 -0.54 -15.79 2.81
N VAL A 242 -1.59 -15.27 2.19
CA VAL A 242 -1.58 -14.95 0.75
C VAL A 242 -1.86 -13.47 0.56
N TYR A 243 -0.94 -12.80 -0.13
CA TYR A 243 -1.11 -11.40 -0.54
C TYR A 243 -1.24 -11.31 -2.06
N ALA A 244 -2.06 -10.36 -2.53
CA ALA A 244 -2.21 -10.10 -3.96
C ALA A 244 -1.62 -8.73 -4.33
N HIS A 245 -1.01 -8.61 -5.49
CA HIS A 245 -0.43 -7.37 -6.02
C HIS A 245 -0.85 -7.11 -7.47
N THR A 246 -0.97 -5.88 -7.94
CA THR A 246 -1.16 -4.66 -7.17
C THR A 246 -2.65 -4.33 -7.21
N VAL A 247 -3.23 -3.99 -6.08
CA VAL A 247 -4.68 -3.81 -5.96
C VAL A 247 -4.97 -2.38 -5.51
N ASN A 248 -5.58 -1.60 -6.38
CA ASN A 248 -5.86 -0.17 -6.17
C ASN A 248 -7.35 0.16 -6.14
N ARG A 249 -8.22 -0.86 -6.19
CA ARG A 249 -9.68 -0.70 -6.18
C ARG A 249 -10.29 -1.53 -5.07
N TYR A 250 -11.17 -0.93 -4.27
CA TYR A 250 -11.84 -1.62 -3.17
C TYR A 250 -12.59 -2.86 -3.63
N ARG A 251 -13.35 -2.79 -4.73
CA ARG A 251 -14.10 -3.93 -5.26
C ARG A 251 -13.19 -5.12 -5.55
N ILE A 252 -12.03 -4.87 -6.19
CA ILE A 252 -11.04 -5.92 -6.47
C ILE A 252 -10.47 -6.47 -5.17
N PHE A 253 -10.23 -5.62 -4.18
CA PHE A 253 -9.77 -6.06 -2.87
C PHE A 253 -10.80 -6.95 -2.17
N GLU A 254 -12.07 -6.58 -2.20
CA GLU A 254 -13.14 -7.40 -1.62
C GLU A 254 -13.30 -8.75 -2.33
N ASP A 255 -13.25 -8.75 -3.66
CA ASP A 255 -13.25 -9.99 -4.43
C ASP A 255 -12.05 -10.88 -4.07
N ALA A 256 -10.87 -10.28 -3.85
CA ALA A 256 -9.67 -10.98 -3.39
C ALA A 256 -9.86 -11.55 -1.96
N LEU A 257 -10.41 -10.76 -1.03
CA LEU A 257 -10.73 -11.23 0.33
C LEU A 257 -11.75 -12.38 0.30
N ALA A 258 -12.80 -12.27 -0.53
CA ALA A 258 -13.79 -13.32 -0.72
C ALA A 258 -13.18 -14.60 -1.32
N ALA A 259 -12.14 -14.48 -2.14
CA ALA A 259 -11.36 -15.61 -2.64
C ALA A 259 -10.43 -16.23 -1.57
N GLY A 260 -10.18 -15.53 -0.46
CA GLY A 260 -9.37 -16.00 0.68
C GLY A 260 -7.99 -15.34 0.81
N VAL A 261 -7.72 -14.25 0.08
CA VAL A 261 -6.50 -13.42 0.23
C VAL A 261 -6.47 -12.82 1.64
N ASP A 262 -5.31 -12.77 2.28
CA ASP A 262 -5.14 -12.21 3.63
C ASP A 262 -4.78 -10.71 3.58
N GLY A 263 -4.18 -10.26 2.48
CA GLY A 263 -3.78 -8.86 2.30
C GLY A 263 -3.39 -8.52 0.86
N ILE A 264 -3.06 -7.26 0.62
CA ILE A 264 -2.71 -6.76 -0.70
C ILE A 264 -1.49 -5.83 -0.67
N TYR A 265 -0.79 -5.75 -1.81
CA TYR A 265 0.05 -4.61 -2.16
C TYR A 265 -0.81 -3.58 -2.87
N THR A 266 -0.69 -2.33 -2.45
CA THR A 266 -1.50 -1.24 -3.00
C THR A 266 -0.73 0.06 -3.06
N ASP A 267 -1.01 0.85 -4.10
CA ASP A 267 -0.52 2.23 -4.18
C ASP A 267 -1.49 3.21 -3.50
N ARG A 268 -2.79 2.84 -3.37
CA ARG A 268 -3.86 3.83 -3.15
C ARG A 268 -4.74 3.57 -1.94
N ILE A 269 -5.08 2.32 -1.63
CA ILE A 269 -5.98 1.98 -0.53
C ILE A 269 -5.25 2.20 0.80
N LYS A 270 -5.81 3.05 1.67
CA LYS A 270 -5.16 3.43 2.93
C LYS A 270 -5.65 2.55 4.10
N PRO A 271 -4.82 2.27 5.11
CA PRO A 271 -5.23 1.50 6.29
C PRO A 271 -6.46 2.04 7.02
N TYR A 272 -6.63 3.36 7.13
CA TYR A 272 -7.81 3.94 7.76
C TYR A 272 -9.10 3.74 6.95
N GLU A 273 -8.97 3.38 5.67
CA GLU A 273 -10.09 3.09 4.78
C GLU A 273 -10.56 1.62 4.88
N LEU A 274 -9.83 0.75 5.59
CA LEU A 274 -10.20 -0.67 5.75
C LEU A 274 -11.56 -0.88 6.43
N SER A 275 -12.00 0.07 7.26
CA SER A 275 -13.34 0.05 7.83
C SER A 275 -14.44 0.16 6.76
N TRP A 276 -14.08 0.56 5.54
CA TRP A 276 -14.99 0.66 4.39
C TRP A 276 -14.96 -0.61 3.51
N VAL A 277 -13.98 -1.47 3.73
CA VAL A 277 -13.91 -2.79 3.10
C VAL A 277 -15.03 -3.65 3.69
N GLY A 278 -15.89 -4.16 2.84
CA GLY A 278 -17.13 -4.83 3.27
C GLY A 278 -18.37 -3.96 3.11
N LEU A 279 -18.22 -2.62 2.99
CA LEU A 279 -19.31 -1.76 2.58
C LEU A 279 -19.68 -1.97 1.11
N THR A 280 -18.71 -2.28 0.26
CA THR A 280 -18.94 -2.51 -1.18
C THR A 280 -19.65 -3.84 -1.43
N ASN A 281 -19.49 -4.88 -0.60
CA ASN A 281 -20.35 -6.08 -0.68
C ASN A 281 -21.81 -5.81 -0.30
N SER A 282 -22.08 -4.76 0.47
CA SER A 282 -23.41 -4.24 0.73
C SER A 282 -23.82 -3.16 -0.30
N MET A 283 -22.91 -2.68 -1.12
CA MET A 283 -23.12 -1.69 -2.16
C MET A 283 -23.59 -2.33 -3.47
N GLN A 284 -24.60 -3.18 -3.40
CA GLN A 284 -25.30 -3.53 -4.63
C GLN A 284 -25.96 -2.23 -5.18
N THR A 285 -25.64 -1.92 -6.43
CA THR A 285 -26.38 -0.90 -7.14
C THR A 285 -27.83 -1.35 -7.25
N THR A 286 -28.73 -0.57 -6.69
CA THR A 286 -30.17 -0.80 -6.80
C THR A 286 -30.78 0.33 -7.61
N GLU A 287 -31.72 0.03 -8.48
CA GLU A 287 -32.58 1.06 -9.08
C GLU A 287 -33.64 1.49 -8.07
N GLN A 288 -33.63 2.73 -7.69
CA GLN A 288 -34.67 3.32 -6.84
C GLN A 288 -35.54 4.25 -7.68
N THR A 289 -36.85 4.07 -7.62
CA THR A 289 -37.82 5.03 -8.19
C THR A 289 -37.98 6.16 -7.20
N VAL A 290 -37.75 7.38 -7.66
CA VAL A 290 -37.96 8.62 -6.88
C VAL A 290 -38.96 9.50 -7.58
N THR A 291 -39.78 10.20 -6.82
CA THR A 291 -40.74 11.16 -7.36
C THR A 291 -40.19 12.56 -7.17
N VAL A 292 -39.95 13.27 -8.26
CA VAL A 292 -39.53 14.66 -8.26
C VAL A 292 -40.58 15.48 -8.93
N LYS A 293 -41.29 16.36 -8.20
CA LYS A 293 -42.40 17.19 -8.69
C LYS A 293 -43.50 16.43 -9.41
N GLY A 294 -43.94 15.33 -8.81
CA GLY A 294 -44.99 14.49 -9.37
C GLY A 294 -44.59 13.66 -10.57
N LYS A 295 -43.29 13.65 -10.97
CA LYS A 295 -42.77 12.79 -12.03
C LYS A 295 -41.87 11.73 -11.43
N GLU A 296 -42.11 10.48 -11.80
CA GLU A 296 -41.25 9.37 -11.42
C GLU A 296 -39.96 9.38 -12.26
N ALA A 297 -38.85 9.10 -11.59
CA ALA A 297 -37.56 8.93 -12.21
C ALA A 297 -36.81 7.79 -11.53
N LYS A 298 -35.97 7.08 -12.28
CA LYS A 298 -35.13 6.03 -11.76
C LYS A 298 -33.74 6.56 -11.46
N LEU A 299 -33.23 6.24 -10.28
CA LEU A 299 -31.89 6.50 -9.84
C LEU A 299 -31.15 5.19 -9.59
N THR A 300 -29.92 5.11 -10.06
CA THR A 300 -29.01 4.06 -9.60
C THR A 300 -28.46 4.48 -8.25
N THR A 301 -28.76 3.73 -7.21
CA THR A 301 -28.34 4.04 -5.84
C THR A 301 -27.39 3.01 -5.29
N LEU A 302 -26.56 3.42 -4.34
CA LEU A 302 -25.71 2.59 -3.51
C LEU A 302 -26.10 2.78 -2.05
N ALA A 303 -26.25 1.70 -1.30
CA ALA A 303 -26.45 1.79 0.14
C ALA A 303 -25.07 1.98 0.82
N ILE A 304 -24.81 3.17 1.35
CA ILE A 304 -23.61 3.46 2.16
C ILE A 304 -24.06 3.62 3.61
N PHE A 305 -23.61 2.76 4.51
CA PHE A 305 -24.09 2.66 5.90
C PHE A 305 -25.61 2.56 6.02
N GLY A 306 -26.24 1.83 5.10
CA GLY A 306 -27.69 1.68 5.07
C GLY A 306 -28.47 2.89 4.51
N THR A 307 -27.79 3.97 4.15
CA THR A 307 -28.38 5.16 3.53
C THR A 307 -28.21 5.08 2.01
N PRO A 308 -29.27 5.28 1.20
CA PRO A 308 -29.18 5.35 -0.24
C PRO A 308 -28.42 6.60 -0.70
N TYR A 309 -27.36 6.40 -1.45
CA TYR A 309 -26.57 7.43 -2.13
C TYR A 309 -26.72 7.28 -3.63
N ALA A 310 -26.73 8.39 -4.37
CA ALA A 310 -26.74 8.40 -5.82
C ALA A 310 -25.75 9.43 -6.37
N PRO A 311 -25.34 9.29 -7.65
CA PRO A 311 -24.51 10.30 -8.29
C PRO A 311 -25.17 11.68 -8.20
N LEU A 312 -24.46 12.62 -7.60
CA LEU A 312 -24.99 13.99 -7.42
C LEU A 312 -25.38 14.62 -8.76
N ARG A 313 -24.61 14.32 -9.81
CA ARG A 313 -24.90 14.73 -11.19
C ARG A 313 -26.24 14.19 -11.70
N GLN A 314 -26.52 12.92 -11.42
CA GLN A 314 -27.78 12.29 -11.83
C GLN A 314 -28.98 12.93 -11.13
N MET A 315 -28.85 13.19 -9.81
CA MET A 315 -29.88 13.89 -9.05
C MET A 315 -30.09 15.34 -9.54
N ALA A 316 -29.03 16.03 -9.91
CA ALA A 316 -29.09 17.37 -10.47
C ALA A 316 -29.85 17.42 -11.81
N GLN A 317 -29.69 16.41 -12.66
CA GLN A 317 -30.36 16.30 -13.94
C GLN A 317 -31.89 16.07 -13.80
N LEU A 318 -32.28 15.28 -12.79
CA LEU A 318 -33.70 14.94 -12.58
C LEU A 318 -34.62 16.17 -12.39
N GLY A 319 -34.13 17.16 -11.67
CA GLY A 319 -34.91 18.32 -11.35
C GLY A 319 -34.55 19.56 -12.16
N LYS A 320 -33.44 19.60 -12.87
CA LYS A 320 -32.82 20.81 -13.48
C LYS A 320 -32.74 21.98 -12.49
N ARG A 321 -32.40 21.72 -11.20
CA ARG A 321 -32.76 22.63 -10.12
C ARG A 321 -31.62 23.05 -9.23
N PHE A 322 -30.45 22.52 -9.41
CA PHE A 322 -29.24 23.06 -8.80
C PHE A 322 -28.08 22.99 -9.76
N SER A 323 -27.22 23.98 -9.70
CA SER A 323 -25.86 23.91 -10.26
C SER A 323 -24.89 23.52 -9.16
N ALA A 324 -23.79 22.89 -9.54
CA ALA A 324 -22.70 22.57 -8.62
C ALA A 324 -21.42 23.27 -9.10
N GLU A 325 -20.73 23.92 -8.19
CA GLU A 325 -19.46 24.59 -8.43
C GLU A 325 -18.42 24.07 -7.44
N TYR A 326 -17.39 23.40 -7.95
CA TYR A 326 -16.27 22.92 -7.14
C TYR A 326 -15.15 23.95 -7.10
N LYS A 327 -14.70 24.32 -5.90
CA LYS A 327 -13.54 25.20 -5.68
C LYS A 327 -12.44 24.40 -4.98
N LYS A 328 -11.48 23.93 -5.78
CA LYS A 328 -10.38 23.08 -5.31
C LYS A 328 -9.61 23.75 -4.17
N ASP A 329 -9.22 25.02 -4.35
CA ASP A 329 -8.40 25.75 -3.38
C ASP A 329 -9.11 25.99 -2.04
N ALA A 330 -10.44 26.00 -2.05
CA ALA A 330 -11.26 26.16 -0.86
C ALA A 330 -11.73 24.82 -0.28
N GLY A 331 -11.51 23.69 -0.98
CA GLY A 331 -12.00 22.37 -0.59
C GLY A 331 -13.54 22.37 -0.45
N THR A 332 -14.27 23.01 -1.39
CA THR A 332 -15.71 23.14 -1.29
C THR A 332 -16.43 22.80 -2.59
N LEU A 333 -17.58 22.13 -2.47
CA LEU A 333 -18.54 21.93 -3.55
C LEU A 333 -19.82 22.69 -3.20
N ASN A 334 -20.15 23.74 -3.94
CA ASN A 334 -21.32 24.58 -3.67
C ASN A 334 -22.47 24.24 -4.60
N LEU A 335 -23.62 23.86 -4.01
CA LEU A 335 -24.87 23.68 -4.73
C LEU A 335 -25.70 24.98 -4.66
N THR A 336 -26.05 25.52 -5.83
CA THR A 336 -26.94 26.66 -5.93
C THR A 336 -28.30 26.18 -6.41
N VAL A 337 -29.28 26.16 -5.50
CA VAL A 337 -30.68 25.78 -5.78
C VAL A 337 -31.35 26.82 -6.66
N GLY A 338 -32.19 26.35 -7.59
CA GLY A 338 -32.92 27.22 -8.53
C GLY A 338 -32.14 27.58 -9.80
N LYS A 339 -30.89 27.20 -9.93
CA LYS A 339 -30.10 27.34 -11.17
C LYS A 339 -30.08 26.05 -11.96
N THR A 340 -30.14 26.17 -13.28
CA THR A 340 -30.02 25.00 -14.17
C THR A 340 -28.58 24.50 -14.19
N LEU A 341 -28.43 23.18 -14.21
CA LEU A 341 -27.14 22.52 -14.38
C LEU A 341 -26.61 22.84 -15.77
N THR A 342 -25.71 23.80 -15.90
CA THR A 342 -25.05 24.14 -17.18
C THR A 342 -23.60 23.74 -17.21
N THR A 343 -22.99 23.44 -16.05
CA THR A 343 -21.54 23.28 -15.90
C THR A 343 -21.18 22.18 -14.90
N MET A 344 -21.75 20.98 -15.02
CA MET A 344 -21.23 19.82 -14.31
C MET A 344 -20.27 19.01 -15.20
N GLY A 345 -19.47 19.70 -15.99
CA GLY A 345 -18.49 19.08 -16.82
C GLY A 345 -17.34 18.54 -15.98
N ASN A 346 -16.22 19.16 -16.15
CA ASN A 346 -14.94 18.72 -15.57
C ASN A 346 -14.84 18.92 -14.06
N GLU A 347 -15.68 19.75 -13.44
CA GLU A 347 -15.60 20.08 -12.01
C GLU A 347 -16.04 18.92 -11.10
N MET A 348 -16.89 18.02 -11.63
CA MET A 348 -17.34 16.82 -10.93
C MET A 348 -16.58 15.56 -11.36
N LEU A 349 -15.80 15.69 -12.43
CA LEU A 349 -14.87 14.70 -12.89
C LEU A 349 -13.57 14.91 -12.12
N MET A 350 -13.48 14.31 -10.96
CA MET A 350 -12.21 14.20 -10.27
C MET A 350 -11.22 13.43 -11.15
N ASP A 351 -9.95 13.79 -11.07
CA ASP A 351 -8.87 13.18 -11.84
C ASP A 351 -9.05 11.68 -11.96
N HIS A 352 -9.47 11.27 -13.14
CA HIS A 352 -9.79 9.88 -13.48
C HIS A 352 -8.53 9.06 -13.72
N SER A 353 -7.58 9.13 -12.84
CA SER A 353 -6.52 8.11 -12.80
C SER A 353 -7.10 6.71 -12.53
N GLY A 354 -8.41 6.59 -12.68
CA GLY A 354 -9.16 5.35 -12.88
C GLY A 354 -9.18 4.36 -11.72
N HIS A 355 -8.98 4.79 -10.46
CA HIS A 355 -8.52 3.85 -9.46
C HIS A 355 -9.18 3.90 -8.09
N LEU A 356 -10.19 4.74 -7.85
CA LEU A 356 -10.82 4.80 -6.53
C LEU A 356 -12.29 4.45 -6.61
N VAL A 357 -12.69 3.42 -5.91
CA VAL A 357 -14.05 2.94 -5.93
C VAL A 357 -14.92 3.70 -4.94
N THR A 358 -14.53 3.81 -3.70
CA THR A 358 -15.31 4.58 -2.73
C THR A 358 -14.38 5.26 -1.74
N LYS A 359 -14.48 6.58 -1.64
CA LYS A 359 -13.70 7.40 -0.73
C LYS A 359 -14.61 8.47 -0.14
N LYS A 360 -14.48 8.71 1.16
CA LYS A 360 -15.12 9.89 1.77
C LYS A 360 -14.65 11.13 1.04
N ALA A 361 -15.57 11.98 0.61
CA ALA A 361 -15.23 13.22 -0.04
C ALA A 361 -14.48 14.14 0.93
N ASP A 362 -13.40 14.72 0.46
CA ASP A 362 -12.52 15.61 1.21
C ASP A 362 -12.93 17.08 1.09
N PHE A 363 -14.02 17.36 0.41
CA PHE A 363 -14.61 18.69 0.33
C PHE A 363 -15.80 18.87 1.28
N LYS A 364 -16.10 20.12 1.61
CA LYS A 364 -17.34 20.51 2.30
C LYS A 364 -18.43 20.78 1.28
N LEU A 365 -19.60 20.13 1.45
CA LEU A 365 -20.76 20.44 0.63
C LEU A 365 -21.43 21.69 1.17
N LEU A 366 -21.50 22.72 0.31
CA LEU A 366 -22.20 23.94 0.60
C LEU A 366 -23.54 23.97 -0.15
N ILE A 367 -24.59 24.56 0.46
CA ILE A 367 -25.89 24.82 -0.16
C ILE A 367 -26.14 26.30 -0.08
N GLY A 368 -26.19 26.99 -1.22
CA GLY A 368 -26.29 28.42 -1.26
C GLY A 368 -25.22 29.17 -0.49
N GLY A 369 -23.98 28.61 -0.50
CA GLY A 369 -22.80 29.15 0.17
C GLY A 369 -22.67 28.81 1.67
N LYS A 370 -23.63 28.07 2.25
CA LYS A 370 -23.60 27.66 3.67
C LYS A 370 -23.25 26.18 3.78
N GLU A 371 -22.40 25.81 4.75
CA GLU A 371 -22.03 24.42 5.01
C GLU A 371 -23.25 23.58 5.39
N SER A 372 -23.48 22.47 4.69
CA SER A 372 -24.69 21.66 4.85
C SER A 372 -24.54 20.54 5.89
N GLY A 373 -23.35 20.18 6.26
CA GLY A 373 -23.05 18.99 7.08
C GLY A 373 -23.30 17.65 6.36
N ILE A 374 -23.72 17.66 5.09
CA ILE A 374 -23.99 16.46 4.31
C ILE A 374 -22.68 15.82 3.90
N GLN A 375 -22.51 14.55 4.27
CA GLN A 375 -21.34 13.78 3.88
C GLN A 375 -21.53 13.21 2.47
N CYS A 376 -20.59 13.53 1.58
CA CYS A 376 -20.50 12.95 0.24
C CYS A 376 -19.39 11.87 0.18
N PHE A 377 -19.47 11.04 -0.84
CA PHE A 377 -18.45 10.05 -1.16
C PHE A 377 -18.09 10.14 -2.64
N TYR A 378 -16.84 9.80 -2.96
CA TYR A 378 -16.44 9.48 -4.33
C TYR A 378 -16.66 8.00 -4.56
N VAL A 379 -17.31 7.65 -5.65
CA VAL A 379 -17.49 6.29 -6.11
C VAL A 379 -17.10 6.23 -7.59
N ASP A 380 -16.06 5.48 -7.92
CA ASP A 380 -15.49 5.42 -9.27
C ASP A 380 -15.24 6.81 -9.91
N GLY A 381 -14.79 7.76 -9.07
CA GLY A 381 -14.52 9.14 -9.51
C GLY A 381 -15.75 10.06 -9.59
N GLU A 382 -16.95 9.56 -9.36
CA GLU A 382 -18.18 10.39 -9.28
C GLU A 382 -18.52 10.74 -7.83
N VAL A 383 -19.07 11.92 -7.64
CA VAL A 383 -19.56 12.36 -6.32
C VAL A 383 -20.94 11.77 -6.07
N TYR A 384 -21.06 10.98 -5.02
CA TYR A 384 -22.31 10.43 -4.50
C TYR A 384 -22.74 11.19 -3.26
N ALA A 385 -24.03 11.50 -3.19
CA ALA A 385 -24.65 12.17 -2.04
C ALA A 385 -25.92 11.44 -1.62
N PRO A 386 -26.36 11.58 -0.35
CA PRO A 386 -27.54 10.89 0.16
C PRO A 386 -28.80 11.39 -0.56
N VAL A 387 -29.57 10.45 -1.12
CA VAL A 387 -30.70 10.71 -2.04
C VAL A 387 -31.74 11.61 -1.38
N GLU A 388 -32.24 11.25 -0.21
CA GLU A 388 -33.31 11.99 0.47
C GLU A 388 -32.91 13.42 0.79
N GLN A 389 -31.69 13.62 1.30
CA GLN A 389 -31.21 14.94 1.69
C GLN A 389 -31.06 15.88 0.49
N ILE A 390 -30.56 15.33 -0.64
CA ILE A 390 -30.39 16.14 -1.85
C ILE A 390 -31.74 16.41 -2.54
N LEU A 391 -32.61 15.41 -2.63
CA LEU A 391 -33.93 15.60 -3.26
C LEU A 391 -34.83 16.55 -2.47
N ALA A 392 -34.70 16.61 -1.15
CA ALA A 392 -35.37 17.60 -0.33
C ALA A 392 -35.03 19.06 -0.71
N LEU A 393 -33.88 19.30 -1.32
CA LEU A 393 -33.49 20.64 -1.80
C LEU A 393 -34.17 21.04 -3.12
N VAL A 394 -34.73 20.06 -3.84
CA VAL A 394 -35.28 20.25 -5.20
C VAL A 394 -36.80 20.04 -5.28
N GLN A 395 -37.42 19.67 -4.16
CA GLN A 395 -38.86 19.65 -3.99
C GLN A 395 -39.37 21.06 -3.74
#